data_e317ba06c127cc8181c99203cc1cc639
#
_entry.id   e317ba06c127cc8181c99203cc1cc639
#
_cell.length_a   1.000
_cell.length_b   1.000
_cell.length_c   1.000
_cell.angle_alpha   90.00
_cell.angle_beta   90.00
_cell.angle_gamma   90.00
#
_symmetry.space_group_name_H-M   'P 1'
#
loop_
_entity.id
_entity.type
_entity.pdbx_description
1 polymer ?
#
loop_
_entity_poly.entity_id
_entity_poly.type
_entity_poly.pdbx_seq_one_letter_code
_entity_poly.pdbx_strand_id
1 'polypeptide(L)'
;LFLRKIISPGSSRLEAFKGISHKKAALGSLLLVRDLGIDIKDKENINIAYDIHIRRICLRAGFCSQDTIQDITMVGKLILPEFPGRLTSSFWAIGRDLCRPTNTLCNECPLNDVCEHKLWLGGDIHA
;
A
#
# COMPACT_ATOMS: atom_id res chain seq x y z
N LEU A 1 8.11 23.60 -3.46
CA LEU A 1 6.83 24.03 -4.06
C LEU A 1 6.40 23.13 -5.22
N PHE A 2 7.31 22.87 -6.16
CA PHE A 2 7.01 22.04 -7.32
C PHE A 2 6.69 20.60 -6.93
N LEU A 3 7.54 19.97 -6.11
CA LEU A 3 7.33 18.60 -5.66
C LEU A 3 6.06 18.46 -4.83
N ARG A 4 5.77 19.44 -3.98
CA ARG A 4 4.53 19.46 -3.22
C ARG A 4 3.31 19.49 -4.13
N LYS A 5 3.36 20.24 -5.23
CA LYS A 5 2.29 20.27 -6.21
C LYS A 5 2.11 18.95 -6.95
N ILE A 6 3.19 18.20 -7.14
CA ILE A 6 3.15 16.93 -7.85
C ILE A 6 2.55 15.82 -7.00
N ILE A 7 2.94 15.73 -5.74
CA ILE A 7 2.58 14.58 -4.90
C ILE A 7 1.46 14.86 -3.90
N SER A 8 1.12 16.09 -3.65
CA SER A 8 -0.01 16.47 -2.80
C SER A 8 -1.21 16.90 -3.65
N PRO A 9 -2.42 16.47 -3.32
CA PRO A 9 -2.77 15.46 -2.33
C PRO A 9 -2.57 14.05 -2.87
N GLY A 10 -1.98 13.21 -2.03
CA GLY A 10 -2.04 11.77 -2.18
C GLY A 10 -1.58 11.18 -3.50
N SER A 11 -0.53 11.66 -4.11
CA SER A 11 -0.01 11.17 -5.39
C SER A 11 -0.85 11.50 -6.63
N SER A 12 -2.04 12.09 -6.48
CA SER A 12 -2.95 12.33 -7.61
C SER A 12 -2.32 13.20 -8.71
N ARG A 13 -1.40 14.08 -8.35
CA ARG A 13 -0.69 14.91 -9.34
C ARG A 13 0.23 14.08 -10.23
N LEU A 14 0.87 13.04 -9.68
CA LEU A 14 1.68 12.13 -10.48
C LEU A 14 0.83 11.30 -11.43
N GLU A 15 -0.38 10.93 -11.02
CA GLU A 15 -1.31 10.17 -11.85
C GLU A 15 -1.75 10.93 -13.10
N ALA A 16 -1.63 12.26 -13.10
CA ALA A 16 -1.94 13.08 -14.26
C ALA A 16 -0.94 12.89 -15.41
N PHE A 17 0.24 12.37 -15.14
CA PHE A 17 1.23 12.11 -16.19
C PHE A 17 0.93 10.81 -16.93
N LYS A 18 1.07 10.84 -18.25
CA LYS A 18 0.85 9.66 -19.09
C LYS A 18 1.77 8.52 -18.65
N GLY A 19 1.20 7.34 -18.46
CA GLY A 19 1.95 6.15 -18.05
C GLY A 19 2.16 6.01 -16.55
N ILE A 20 1.70 6.94 -15.75
CA ILE A 20 1.78 6.86 -14.30
C ILE A 20 0.42 6.41 -13.75
N SER A 21 0.36 5.16 -13.29
CA SER A 21 -0.81 4.60 -12.61
C SER A 21 -0.83 5.02 -11.14
N HIS A 22 -1.93 4.72 -10.46
CA HIS A 22 -2.03 4.90 -9.00
C HIS A 22 -0.85 4.23 -8.27
N LYS A 23 -0.52 2.98 -8.62
CA LYS A 23 0.59 2.24 -8.02
C LYS A 23 1.92 2.95 -8.23
N LYS A 24 2.22 3.35 -9.46
CA LYS A 24 3.47 4.05 -9.78
C LYS A 24 3.56 5.40 -9.08
N ALA A 25 2.46 6.12 -9.00
CA ALA A 25 2.41 7.40 -8.30
C ALA A 25 2.69 7.24 -6.80
N ALA A 26 2.08 6.25 -6.16
CA ALA A 26 2.31 5.97 -4.74
C ALA A 26 3.75 5.56 -4.48
N LEU A 27 4.31 4.68 -5.29
CA LEU A 27 5.70 4.25 -5.16
C LEU A 27 6.68 5.39 -5.43
N GLY A 28 6.42 6.20 -6.45
CA GLY A 28 7.26 7.35 -6.77
C GLY A 28 7.28 8.37 -5.63
N SER A 29 6.15 8.65 -5.05
CA SER A 29 6.06 9.55 -3.89
C SER A 29 6.85 9.02 -2.70
N LEU A 30 6.74 7.71 -2.43
CA LEU A 30 7.49 7.08 -1.36
C LEU A 30 9.01 7.17 -1.58
N LEU A 31 9.46 6.93 -2.81
CA LEU A 31 10.88 7.01 -3.15
C LEU A 31 11.44 8.41 -2.95
N LEU A 32 10.69 9.44 -3.32
CA LEU A 32 11.10 10.83 -3.11
C LEU A 32 11.35 11.14 -1.64
N VAL A 33 10.48 10.66 -0.77
CA VAL A 33 10.60 10.89 0.67
C VAL A 33 11.67 10.01 1.31
N ARG A 34 11.58 8.70 1.06
CA ARG A 34 12.41 7.71 1.76
C ARG A 34 13.85 7.67 1.25
N ASP A 35 14.01 7.57 -0.06
CA ASP A 35 15.31 7.28 -0.65
C ASP A 35 16.08 8.55 -1.04
N LEU A 36 15.38 9.60 -1.45
CA LEU A 36 16.02 10.87 -1.82
C LEU A 36 16.01 11.90 -0.70
N GLY A 37 15.42 11.56 0.45
CA GLY A 37 15.42 12.43 1.63
C GLY A 37 14.69 13.74 1.44
N ILE A 38 13.75 13.83 0.49
CA ILE A 38 13.00 15.05 0.24
C ILE A 38 12.00 15.26 1.36
N ASP A 39 12.10 16.40 2.05
CA ASP A 39 11.17 16.74 3.11
C ASP A 39 9.85 17.25 2.51
N ILE A 40 8.81 16.44 2.66
CA ILE A 40 7.48 16.74 2.18
C ILE A 40 6.57 16.89 3.39
N LYS A 41 5.91 18.04 3.50
CA LYS A 41 5.08 18.35 4.66
C LYS A 41 3.77 17.58 4.69
N ASP A 42 3.27 17.15 3.53
CA ASP A 42 1.95 16.52 3.41
C ASP A 42 2.07 14.99 3.26
N LYS A 43 2.93 14.35 4.05
CA LYS A 43 3.14 12.90 4.02
C LYS A 43 1.87 12.11 4.30
N GLU A 44 0.94 12.69 5.05
CA GLU A 44 -0.37 12.11 5.32
C GLU A 44 -1.20 11.91 4.04
N ASN A 45 -0.86 12.60 2.98
CA ASN A 45 -1.52 12.47 1.67
C ASN A 45 -0.82 11.48 0.74
N ILE A 46 0.28 10.87 1.15
CA ILE A 46 0.94 9.80 0.40
C ILE A 46 0.30 8.49 0.82
N ASN A 47 -0.50 7.91 -0.07
CA ASN A 47 -1.28 6.73 0.22
C ASN A 47 -0.48 5.44 0.08
N ILE A 48 -0.96 4.39 0.76
CA ILE A 48 -0.47 3.04 0.51
C ILE A 48 -0.80 2.64 -0.94
N ALA A 49 0.10 1.89 -1.58
CA ALA A 49 -0.11 1.49 -2.97
C ALA A 49 -1.20 0.42 -3.10
N TYR A 50 -2.02 0.54 -4.15
CA TYR A 50 -2.98 -0.49 -4.53
C TYR A 50 -2.25 -1.53 -5.38
N ASP A 51 -1.56 -2.43 -4.69
CA ASP A 51 -0.72 -3.46 -5.26
C ASP A 51 -1.26 -4.85 -4.90
N ILE A 52 -0.99 -5.83 -5.74
CA ILE A 52 -1.50 -7.19 -5.57
C ILE A 52 -1.13 -7.81 -4.22
N HIS A 53 0.09 -7.59 -3.76
CA HIS A 53 0.55 -8.13 -2.47
C HIS A 53 -0.15 -7.44 -1.30
N ILE A 54 -0.29 -6.12 -1.39
CA ILE A 54 -0.93 -5.31 -0.36
C ILE A 54 -2.43 -5.60 -0.30
N ARG A 55 -3.09 -5.70 -1.44
CA ARG A 55 -4.51 -6.06 -1.53
C ARG A 55 -4.78 -7.39 -0.85
N ARG A 56 -3.97 -8.40 -1.16
CA ARG A 56 -4.12 -9.73 -0.58
C ARG A 56 -3.99 -9.71 0.93
N ILE A 57 -3.00 -9.00 1.46
CA ILE A 57 -2.82 -8.86 2.91
C ILE A 57 -4.02 -8.20 3.55
N CYS A 58 -4.44 -7.06 3.02
CA CYS A 58 -5.54 -6.29 3.60
C CYS A 58 -6.83 -7.10 3.68
N LEU A 59 -7.11 -7.89 2.66
CA LEU A 59 -8.32 -8.70 2.61
C LEU A 59 -8.22 -9.95 3.49
N ARG A 60 -7.10 -10.65 3.46
CA ARG A 60 -6.88 -11.82 4.33
C ARG A 60 -6.83 -11.47 5.81
N ALA A 61 -6.18 -10.39 6.14
CA ALA A 61 -6.07 -9.94 7.52
C ALA A 61 -7.38 -9.39 8.07
N GLY A 62 -8.33 -9.07 7.19
CA GLY A 62 -9.59 -8.46 7.59
C GLY A 62 -9.50 -6.97 7.84
N PHE A 63 -8.46 -6.31 7.35
CA PHE A 63 -8.31 -4.86 7.49
C PHE A 63 -9.34 -4.09 6.66
N CYS A 64 -9.82 -4.69 5.58
CA CYS A 64 -10.96 -4.20 4.80
C CYS A 64 -11.73 -5.39 4.23
N SER A 65 -12.96 -5.14 3.80
CA SER A 65 -13.86 -6.18 3.28
C SER A 65 -13.99 -6.17 1.76
N GLN A 66 -13.62 -5.07 1.12
CA GLN A 66 -13.77 -4.90 -0.33
C GLN A 66 -12.44 -4.59 -0.98
N ASP A 67 -12.24 -5.15 -2.16
CA ASP A 67 -11.02 -4.95 -2.95
C ASP A 67 -11.20 -3.75 -3.88
N THR A 68 -11.16 -2.56 -3.30
CA THR A 68 -11.22 -1.30 -4.04
C THR A 68 -10.05 -0.41 -3.66
N ILE A 69 -9.69 0.52 -4.56
CA ILE A 69 -8.63 1.50 -4.28
C ILE A 69 -8.97 2.29 -3.01
N GLN A 70 -10.23 2.68 -2.84
CA GLN A 70 -10.68 3.46 -1.70
C GLN A 70 -10.51 2.70 -0.38
N ASP A 71 -10.93 1.45 -0.35
CA ASP A 71 -10.86 0.64 0.88
C ASP A 71 -9.42 0.33 1.26
N ILE A 72 -8.60 -0.05 0.30
CA ILE A 72 -7.17 -0.32 0.55
C ILE A 72 -6.44 0.96 0.99
N THR A 73 -6.73 2.06 0.36
CA THR A 73 -6.16 3.36 0.75
C THR A 73 -6.54 3.72 2.19
N MET A 74 -7.78 3.47 2.58
CA MET A 74 -8.26 3.73 3.93
C MET A 74 -7.51 2.90 4.97
N VAL A 75 -7.15 1.66 4.66
CA VAL A 75 -6.35 0.81 5.57
C VAL A 75 -5.06 1.53 5.97
N GLY A 76 -4.33 2.06 5.00
CA GLY A 76 -3.10 2.80 5.28
C GLY A 76 -3.34 4.02 6.18
N LYS A 77 -4.41 4.75 5.92
CA LYS A 77 -4.75 5.94 6.71
C LYS A 77 -5.15 5.61 8.14
N LEU A 78 -5.79 4.46 8.35
CA LEU A 78 -6.19 4.03 9.70
C LEU A 78 -5.00 3.50 10.50
N ILE A 79 -4.06 2.80 9.86
CA ILE A 79 -2.92 2.21 10.56
C ILE A 79 -1.82 3.25 10.82
N LEU A 80 -1.51 4.07 9.84
CA LEU A 80 -0.41 5.04 9.93
C LEU A 80 -0.86 6.38 9.30
N PRO A 81 -1.72 7.14 10.01
CA PRO A 81 -2.30 8.36 9.43
C PRO A 81 -1.29 9.43 9.09
N GLU A 82 -0.17 9.50 9.81
CA GLU A 82 0.86 10.51 9.58
C GLU A 82 1.66 10.27 8.29
N PHE A 83 1.73 9.03 7.83
CA PHE A 83 2.42 8.69 6.59
C PHE A 83 1.98 7.32 6.07
N PRO A 84 0.75 7.21 5.53
CA PRO A 84 0.20 5.90 5.10
C PRO A 84 1.08 5.17 4.09
N GLY A 85 1.68 5.89 3.16
CA GLY A 85 2.52 5.32 2.11
C GLY A 85 3.75 4.58 2.62
N ARG A 86 4.19 4.86 3.85
CA ARG A 86 5.32 4.17 4.47
C ARG A 86 5.07 2.67 4.63
N LEU A 87 3.81 2.28 4.75
CA LEU A 87 3.43 0.87 4.88
C LEU A 87 3.63 0.07 3.59
N THR A 88 3.75 0.74 2.46
CA THR A 88 3.84 0.08 1.14
C THR A 88 4.97 -0.95 1.09
N SER A 89 6.18 -0.57 1.48
CA SER A 89 7.33 -1.46 1.42
C SER A 89 7.19 -2.66 2.34
N SER A 90 6.73 -2.43 3.57
CA SER A 90 6.56 -3.49 4.57
C SER A 90 5.49 -4.49 4.15
N PHE A 91 4.33 -3.99 3.73
CA PHE A 91 3.24 -4.86 3.29
C PHE A 91 3.59 -5.61 2.00
N TRP A 92 4.29 -4.94 1.08
CA TRP A 92 4.75 -5.59 -0.14
C TRP A 92 5.69 -6.75 0.17
N ALA A 93 6.66 -6.54 1.06
CA ALA A 93 7.61 -7.59 1.45
C ALA A 93 6.90 -8.76 2.14
N ILE A 94 5.97 -8.48 3.05
CA ILE A 94 5.17 -9.52 3.71
C ILE A 94 4.35 -10.30 2.68
N GLY A 95 3.72 -9.60 1.75
CA GLY A 95 2.90 -10.25 0.73
C GLY A 95 3.69 -11.11 -0.23
N ARG A 96 4.89 -10.66 -0.60
CA ARG A 96 5.76 -11.42 -1.49
C ARG A 96 6.34 -12.65 -0.80
N ASP A 97 6.83 -12.50 0.42
CA ASP A 97 7.67 -13.52 1.06
C ASP A 97 6.90 -14.43 2.02
N LEU A 98 5.86 -13.94 2.68
CA LEU A 98 5.15 -14.64 3.75
C LEU A 98 3.68 -14.90 3.42
N CYS A 99 2.92 -13.85 3.13
CA CYS A 99 1.50 -13.94 2.79
C CYS A 99 1.32 -14.20 1.29
N ARG A 100 1.91 -15.29 0.81
CA ARG A 100 1.91 -15.66 -0.61
C ARG A 100 0.52 -16.11 -1.06
N PRO A 101 0.24 -16.14 -2.37
CA PRO A 101 -1.04 -16.66 -2.88
C PRO A 101 -1.32 -18.08 -2.39
N THR A 102 -0.28 -18.93 -2.35
CA THR A 102 -0.34 -20.30 -1.85
C THR A 102 0.81 -20.53 -0.87
N ASN A 103 0.68 -21.54 0.00
CA ASN A 103 1.72 -21.92 0.96
C ASN A 103 2.16 -20.74 1.83
N THR A 104 1.19 -20.11 2.51
CA THR A 104 1.46 -18.97 3.38
C THR A 104 2.32 -19.38 4.59
N LEU A 105 3.20 -18.48 5.01
CA LEU A 105 4.08 -18.69 6.16
C LEU A 105 3.59 -17.85 7.35
N CYS A 106 2.35 -18.13 7.79
CA CYS A 106 1.68 -17.34 8.83
C CYS A 106 2.45 -17.32 10.15
N ASN A 107 3.10 -18.41 10.51
CA ASN A 107 3.86 -18.49 11.75
C ASN A 107 5.07 -17.54 11.77
N GLU A 108 5.57 -17.17 10.62
CA GLU A 108 6.68 -16.22 10.47
C GLU A 108 6.21 -14.79 10.20
N CYS A 109 4.90 -14.62 10.01
CA CYS A 109 4.34 -13.34 9.61
C CYS A 109 4.19 -12.41 10.81
N PRO A 110 4.71 -11.16 10.74
CA PRO A 110 4.56 -10.21 11.85
C PRO A 110 3.11 -9.78 12.10
N LEU A 111 2.21 -10.01 11.13
CA LEU A 111 0.79 -9.69 11.28
C LEU A 111 -0.04 -10.84 11.83
N ASN A 112 0.58 -11.98 12.15
CA ASN A 112 -0.15 -13.19 12.52
C ASN A 112 -1.10 -12.98 13.70
N ASP A 113 -0.68 -12.22 14.70
CA ASP A 113 -1.48 -12.01 15.93
C ASP A 113 -2.73 -11.15 15.68
N VAL A 114 -2.74 -10.31 14.67
CA VAL A 114 -3.86 -9.41 14.36
C VAL A 114 -4.61 -9.82 13.11
N CYS A 115 -4.13 -10.83 12.40
CA CYS A 115 -4.71 -11.29 11.15
C CYS A 115 -5.92 -12.19 11.40
N GLU A 116 -7.02 -11.95 10.67
CA GLU A 116 -8.21 -12.80 10.73
C GLU A 116 -8.07 -14.10 9.94
N HIS A 117 -7.00 -14.26 9.17
CA HIS A 117 -6.71 -15.43 8.35
C HIS A 117 -7.85 -15.80 7.40
N LYS A 118 -8.49 -14.81 6.80
CA LYS A 118 -9.56 -15.03 5.84
C LYS A 118 -9.03 -15.72 4.60
N LEU A 119 -9.78 -16.70 4.11
CA LEU A 119 -9.46 -17.33 2.84
C LEU A 119 -9.61 -16.31 1.71
N TRP A 120 -8.59 -16.21 0.90
CA TRP A 120 -8.64 -15.41 -0.30
C TRP A 120 -9.26 -16.26 -1.42
N LEU A 121 -10.50 -15.92 -1.80
CA LEU A 121 -11.21 -16.60 -2.88
C LEU A 121 -11.15 -15.85 -4.20
N GLY A 122 -10.49 -14.70 -4.22
CA GLY A 122 -10.31 -13.90 -5.42
C GLY A 122 -9.27 -14.50 -6.33
N GLY A 123 -9.67 -15.41 -7.20
CA GLY A 123 -8.77 -16.07 -8.12
C GLY A 123 -8.08 -15.16 -9.13
N ASP A 124 -8.44 -13.90 -9.17
CA ASP A 124 -7.95 -12.95 -10.19
C ASP A 124 -6.84 -12.04 -9.70
N ILE A 125 -6.39 -12.20 -8.47
CA ILE A 125 -5.22 -11.46 -8.00
C ILE A 125 -3.99 -12.32 -8.21
N HIS A 126 -3.78 -12.64 -9.43
CA HIS A 126 -2.52 -13.18 -9.88
C HIS A 126 -1.67 -12.01 -10.31
N ALA A 127 -0.49 -11.97 -9.76
CA ALA A 127 0.49 -10.96 -10.11
C ALA A 127 0.68 -10.89 -11.61
#